data_723cfec1bf207ea5ae71da0b031a5a57
#
_entry.id   723cfec1bf207ea5ae71da0b031a5a57
#
_cell.length_a   1.000
_cell.length_b   1.000
_cell.length_c   1.000
_cell.angle_alpha   90.00
_cell.angle_beta   90.00
_cell.angle_gamma   90.00
#
_symmetry.space_group_name_H-M   'P 1'
#
loop_
_entity.id
_entity.type
_entity.pdbx_description
1 polymer ?
#
loop_
_entity_poly.entity_id
_entity_poly.type
_entity_poly.pdbx_seq_one_letter_code
_entity_poly.pdbx_strand_id
1 'polypeptide(L)'
;VDDIVSEYQGIEMQMGDPEVAGDQKQFRKLSKRYAELRPIIMVNDELTQAREDLADAKEMAYEDHDFQEEADRLEKSVESLEEKLADLLAPRDEQDSEDIIMEIKAGAGGEEAALFAGDLARMYERYADKTGFNWEVLGLNESDLGGVKDMTISFRSKSPSRDGAWSVFKFEGGVHRVQRVPVTESQGRIQTSAAGVLVYPEPEEVESVNIDDKDIRVDVYRSSGKGGQGVNTTDSAVRITHLPTGLIAVSYTHLTLPTTPYV
;
A
#
# COMPACT_ATOMS: atom_id res chain seq x y z
N VAL A 1 7.43 17.11 -22.07
CA VAL A 1 6.41 16.15 -22.51
C VAL A 1 6.99 15.21 -23.55
N ASP A 2 7.79 15.67 -24.50
CA ASP A 2 8.36 14.86 -25.59
C ASP A 2 9.19 13.67 -25.09
N ASP A 3 9.95 13.85 -24.01
CA ASP A 3 10.71 12.77 -23.36
C ASP A 3 9.77 11.70 -22.77
N ILE A 4 8.62 12.11 -22.22
CA ILE A 4 7.61 11.21 -21.67
C ILE A 4 6.93 10.41 -22.79
N VAL A 5 6.62 11.06 -23.92
CA VAL A 5 6.05 10.38 -25.10
C VAL A 5 7.03 9.34 -25.62
N SER A 6 8.31 9.69 -25.71
CA SER A 6 9.36 8.77 -26.17
C SER A 6 9.55 7.59 -25.21
N GLU A 7 9.50 7.84 -23.89
CA GLU A 7 9.55 6.80 -22.85
C GLU A 7 8.35 5.86 -22.98
N TYR A 8 7.14 6.39 -23.12
CA TYR A 8 5.90 5.61 -23.24
C TYR A 8 5.94 4.67 -24.46
N GLN A 9 6.33 5.19 -25.63
CA GLN A 9 6.48 4.39 -26.83
C GLN A 9 7.58 3.32 -26.68
N GLY A 10 8.69 3.66 -26.03
CA GLY A 10 9.75 2.71 -25.74
C GLY A 10 9.30 1.56 -24.84
N ILE A 11 8.48 1.85 -23.81
CA ILE A 11 7.90 0.84 -22.94
C ILE A 11 6.91 -0.05 -23.72
N GLU A 12 6.08 0.54 -24.55
CA GLU A 12 5.11 -0.21 -25.38
C GLU A 12 5.82 -1.21 -26.31
N MET A 13 6.91 -0.79 -26.94
CA MET A 13 7.74 -1.69 -27.74
C MET A 13 8.37 -2.81 -26.90
N GLN A 14 8.90 -2.51 -25.73
CA GLN A 14 9.50 -3.52 -24.85
C GLN A 14 8.46 -4.53 -24.33
N MET A 15 7.25 -4.10 -23.99
CA MET A 15 6.17 -4.99 -23.56
C MET A 15 5.69 -5.93 -24.68
N GLY A 16 5.90 -5.57 -25.95
CA GLY A 16 5.64 -6.42 -27.12
C GLY A 16 6.71 -7.48 -27.37
N ASP A 17 7.85 -7.42 -26.69
CA ASP A 17 8.94 -8.39 -26.85
C ASP A 17 8.61 -9.70 -26.10
N PRO A 18 8.65 -10.86 -26.79
CA PRO A 18 8.40 -12.17 -26.16
C PRO A 18 9.36 -12.50 -25.01
N GLU A 19 10.60 -12.01 -25.03
CA GLU A 19 11.55 -12.23 -23.94
C GLU A 19 11.13 -11.47 -22.66
N VAL A 20 10.70 -10.24 -22.80
CA VAL A 20 10.18 -9.41 -21.71
C VAL A 20 8.86 -9.96 -21.18
N ALA A 21 7.98 -10.42 -22.06
CA ALA A 21 6.71 -11.04 -21.67
C ALA A 21 6.90 -12.33 -20.85
N GLY A 22 8.04 -13.02 -21.01
CA GLY A 22 8.43 -14.21 -20.26
C GLY A 22 8.98 -13.88 -18.84
N ASP A 23 9.48 -12.67 -18.63
CA ASP A 23 9.97 -12.21 -17.33
C ASP A 23 8.87 -11.44 -16.58
N GLN A 24 8.17 -12.14 -15.71
CA GLN A 24 7.04 -11.61 -14.95
C GLN A 24 7.41 -10.36 -14.11
N LYS A 25 8.64 -10.30 -13.58
CA LYS A 25 9.11 -9.18 -12.75
C LYS A 25 9.32 -7.93 -13.62
N GLN A 26 10.03 -8.09 -14.73
CA GLN A 26 10.29 -7.01 -15.66
C GLN A 26 9.01 -6.51 -16.32
N PHE A 27 8.13 -7.42 -16.73
CA PHE A 27 6.84 -7.09 -17.32
C PHE A 27 5.95 -6.31 -16.34
N ARG A 28 5.90 -6.71 -15.04
CA ARG A 28 5.14 -5.98 -14.00
C ARG A 28 5.67 -4.55 -13.83
N LYS A 29 7.00 -4.37 -13.78
CA LYS A 29 7.62 -3.04 -13.66
C LYS A 29 7.28 -2.14 -14.86
N LEU A 30 7.39 -2.66 -16.07
CA LEU A 30 7.05 -1.93 -17.30
C LEU A 30 5.55 -1.60 -17.35
N SER A 31 4.68 -2.55 -16.99
CA SER A 31 3.22 -2.35 -16.95
C SER A 31 2.83 -1.25 -15.96
N LYS A 32 3.48 -1.20 -14.79
CA LYS A 32 3.27 -0.15 -13.79
C LYS A 32 3.64 1.22 -14.36
N ARG A 33 4.84 1.32 -14.93
CA ARG A 33 5.32 2.57 -15.54
C ARG A 33 4.46 3.01 -16.73
N TYR A 34 4.02 2.08 -17.55
CA TYR A 34 3.09 2.34 -18.65
C TYR A 34 1.76 2.92 -18.16
N ALA A 35 1.20 2.33 -17.08
CA ALA A 35 -0.04 2.82 -16.47
C ALA A 35 0.11 4.21 -15.84
N GLU A 36 1.29 4.55 -15.30
CA GLU A 36 1.59 5.88 -14.78
C GLU A 36 1.63 6.95 -15.87
N LEU A 37 2.24 6.63 -17.02
CA LEU A 37 2.43 7.58 -18.12
C LEU A 37 1.17 7.75 -18.98
N ARG A 38 0.34 6.72 -19.09
CA ARG A 38 -0.84 6.70 -19.95
C ARG A 38 -1.79 7.90 -19.78
N PRO A 39 -2.17 8.33 -18.57
CA PRO A 39 -3.04 9.50 -18.41
C PRO A 39 -2.41 10.79 -18.93
N ILE A 40 -1.07 10.93 -18.81
CA ILE A 40 -0.33 12.09 -19.30
C ILE A 40 -0.40 12.12 -20.83
N ILE A 41 -0.18 10.98 -21.49
CA ILE A 41 -0.24 10.87 -22.93
C ILE A 41 -1.64 11.17 -23.43
N MET A 42 -2.67 10.56 -22.83
CA MET A 42 -4.06 10.81 -23.22
C MET A 42 -4.43 12.30 -23.15
N VAL A 43 -4.12 12.98 -22.04
CA VAL A 43 -4.42 14.40 -21.89
C VAL A 43 -3.58 15.26 -22.85
N ASN A 44 -2.33 14.88 -23.12
CA ASN A 44 -1.50 15.58 -24.10
C ASN A 44 -2.04 15.47 -25.53
N ASP A 45 -2.53 14.29 -25.92
CA ASP A 45 -3.13 14.06 -27.24
C ASP A 45 -4.45 14.85 -27.36
N GLU A 46 -5.32 14.81 -26.32
CA GLU A 46 -6.52 15.62 -26.27
C GLU A 46 -6.23 17.12 -26.35
N LEU A 47 -5.18 17.59 -25.66
CA LEU A 47 -4.76 18.99 -25.70
C LEU A 47 -4.26 19.39 -27.08
N THR A 48 -3.48 18.51 -27.73
CA THR A 48 -2.97 18.76 -29.08
C THR A 48 -4.13 18.89 -30.06
N GLN A 49 -5.09 17.97 -30.04
CA GLN A 49 -6.27 18.03 -30.88
C GLN A 49 -7.12 19.28 -30.59
N ALA A 50 -7.35 19.59 -29.31
CA ALA A 50 -8.13 20.76 -28.93
C ALA A 50 -7.50 22.08 -29.39
N ARG A 51 -6.16 22.15 -29.45
CA ARG A 51 -5.42 23.30 -29.96
C ARG A 51 -5.55 23.44 -31.49
N GLU A 52 -5.52 22.33 -32.23
CA GLU A 52 -5.77 22.30 -33.66
C GLU A 52 -7.20 22.75 -33.98
N ASP A 53 -8.19 22.15 -33.28
CA ASP A 53 -9.61 22.52 -33.44
C ASP A 53 -9.87 24.00 -33.11
N LEU A 54 -9.20 24.52 -32.07
CA LEU A 54 -9.29 25.95 -31.70
C LEU A 54 -8.69 26.87 -32.78
N ALA A 55 -7.57 26.45 -33.40
CA ALA A 55 -6.96 27.22 -34.48
C ALA A 55 -7.88 27.30 -35.68
N ASP A 56 -8.49 26.18 -36.07
CA ASP A 56 -9.45 26.09 -37.15
C ASP A 56 -10.72 26.90 -36.88
N ALA A 57 -11.24 26.79 -35.63
CA ALA A 57 -12.42 27.56 -35.23
C ALA A 57 -12.15 29.08 -35.23
N LYS A 58 -10.96 29.53 -34.80
CA LYS A 58 -10.56 30.94 -34.86
C LYS A 58 -10.43 31.45 -36.30
N GLU A 59 -9.94 30.62 -37.21
CA GLU A 59 -9.86 30.96 -38.62
C GLU A 59 -11.27 31.11 -39.24
N MET A 60 -12.18 30.17 -38.93
CA MET A 60 -13.58 30.24 -39.35
C MET A 60 -14.33 31.44 -38.75
N ALA A 61 -14.11 31.72 -37.46
CA ALA A 61 -14.72 32.87 -36.77
C ALA A 61 -14.31 34.24 -37.38
N TYR A 62 -13.12 34.27 -38.03
CA TYR A 62 -12.71 35.47 -38.76
C TYR A 62 -13.55 35.73 -40.02
N GLU A 63 -14.03 34.64 -40.68
CA GLU A 63 -14.85 34.71 -41.85
C GLU A 63 -16.36 34.81 -41.52
N ASP A 64 -16.82 34.10 -40.45
CA ASP A 64 -18.20 34.01 -40.02
C ASP A 64 -18.28 34.08 -38.48
N HIS A 65 -18.99 35.11 -38.00
CA HIS A 65 -19.13 35.38 -36.57
C HIS A 65 -19.90 34.30 -35.79
N ASP A 66 -20.62 33.42 -36.46
CA ASP A 66 -21.37 32.32 -35.83
C ASP A 66 -20.41 31.30 -35.20
N PHE A 67 -19.14 31.22 -35.65
CA PHE A 67 -18.11 30.37 -35.07
C PHE A 67 -17.42 30.94 -33.83
N GLN A 68 -17.72 32.17 -33.41
CA GLN A 68 -17.10 32.78 -32.25
C GLN A 68 -17.40 32.04 -30.94
N GLU A 69 -18.67 31.59 -30.78
CA GLU A 69 -19.09 30.84 -29.59
C GLU A 69 -18.36 29.50 -29.48
N GLU A 70 -18.09 28.84 -30.62
CA GLU A 70 -17.34 27.58 -30.63
C GLU A 70 -15.86 27.82 -30.32
N ALA A 71 -15.23 28.87 -30.85
CA ALA A 71 -13.87 29.25 -30.53
C ALA A 71 -13.72 29.56 -29.01
N ASP A 72 -14.67 30.31 -28.42
CA ASP A 72 -14.67 30.63 -26.98
C ASP A 72 -14.82 29.36 -26.10
N ARG A 73 -15.56 28.38 -26.59
CA ARG A 73 -15.77 27.10 -25.89
C ARG A 73 -14.53 26.21 -25.96
N LEU A 74 -13.87 26.13 -27.11
CA LEU A 74 -12.62 25.42 -27.31
C LEU A 74 -11.48 26.04 -26.52
N GLU A 75 -11.43 27.37 -26.42
CA GLU A 75 -10.43 28.08 -25.63
C GLU A 75 -10.50 27.69 -24.14
N LYS A 76 -11.72 27.63 -23.56
CA LYS A 76 -11.91 27.15 -22.19
C LYS A 76 -11.54 25.65 -22.04
N SER A 77 -11.80 24.85 -23.06
CA SER A 77 -11.42 23.43 -23.06
C SER A 77 -9.89 23.27 -23.04
N VAL A 78 -9.18 24.04 -23.86
CA VAL A 78 -7.70 24.06 -23.91
C VAL A 78 -7.16 24.47 -22.54
N GLU A 79 -7.66 25.56 -21.93
CA GLU A 79 -7.24 26.01 -20.60
C GLU A 79 -7.44 24.90 -19.54
N SER A 80 -8.58 24.24 -19.53
CA SER A 80 -8.85 23.12 -18.61
C SER A 80 -7.95 21.91 -18.84
N LEU A 81 -7.59 21.60 -20.10
CA LEU A 81 -6.67 20.51 -20.41
C LEU A 81 -5.22 20.86 -20.04
N GLU A 82 -4.81 22.12 -20.19
CA GLU A 82 -3.51 22.62 -19.73
C GLU A 82 -3.36 22.50 -18.23
N GLU A 83 -4.39 22.90 -17.46
CA GLU A 83 -4.40 22.72 -16.00
C GLU A 83 -4.30 21.24 -15.60
N LYS A 84 -5.08 20.37 -16.23
CA LYS A 84 -5.01 18.92 -15.99
C LYS A 84 -3.64 18.36 -16.31
N LEU A 85 -3.03 18.77 -17.41
CA LEU A 85 -1.69 18.32 -17.79
C LEU A 85 -0.65 18.79 -16.79
N ALA A 86 -0.75 20.04 -16.31
CA ALA A 86 0.13 20.58 -15.28
C ALA A 86 0.03 19.79 -13.97
N ASP A 87 -1.19 19.45 -13.54
CA ASP A 87 -1.43 18.61 -12.36
C ASP A 87 -0.84 17.20 -12.52
N LEU A 88 -0.97 16.64 -13.72
CA LEU A 88 -0.40 15.33 -14.03
C LEU A 88 1.13 15.33 -14.10
N LEU A 89 1.76 16.43 -14.45
CA LEU A 89 3.22 16.61 -14.51
C LEU A 89 3.81 17.06 -13.18
N ALA A 90 2.99 17.43 -12.19
CA ALA A 90 3.47 17.84 -10.89
C ALA A 90 4.32 16.73 -10.23
N PRO A 91 5.41 17.07 -9.54
CA PRO A 91 6.22 16.10 -8.83
C PRO A 91 5.38 15.32 -7.82
N ARG A 92 5.47 14.00 -7.87
CA ARG A 92 4.76 13.09 -6.98
C ARG A 92 5.74 12.25 -6.18
N ASP A 93 5.23 11.62 -5.15
CA ASP A 93 5.93 10.60 -4.40
C ASP A 93 6.09 9.35 -5.29
N GLU A 94 7.30 8.84 -5.42
CA GLU A 94 7.60 7.64 -6.21
C GLU A 94 6.83 6.41 -5.69
N GLN A 95 6.45 6.43 -4.42
CA GLN A 95 5.71 5.37 -3.77
C GLN A 95 4.19 5.43 -4.01
N ASP A 96 3.67 6.51 -4.64
CA ASP A 96 2.21 6.69 -4.83
C ASP A 96 1.54 5.54 -5.60
N SER A 97 2.28 4.82 -6.41
CA SER A 97 1.79 3.66 -7.15
C SER A 97 1.87 2.33 -6.36
N GLU A 98 2.42 2.37 -5.13
CA GLU A 98 2.61 1.16 -4.31
C GLU A 98 1.31 0.69 -3.64
N ASP A 99 1.28 -0.62 -3.41
CA ASP A 99 0.35 -1.26 -2.50
C ASP A 99 0.78 -1.01 -1.05
N ILE A 100 -0.08 -1.26 -0.08
CA ILE A 100 0.22 -0.98 1.33
C ILE A 100 -0.08 -2.15 2.26
N ILE A 101 0.61 -2.12 3.39
CA ILE A 101 0.26 -2.86 4.59
C ILE A 101 -0.12 -1.84 5.67
N MET A 102 -1.31 -2.01 6.24
CA MET A 102 -1.84 -1.17 7.30
C MET A 102 -1.94 -1.96 8.60
N GLU A 103 -1.39 -1.43 9.68
CA GLU A 103 -1.56 -1.97 11.03
C GLU A 103 -2.47 -1.05 11.84
N ILE A 104 -3.49 -1.61 12.46
CA ILE A 104 -4.44 -0.91 13.33
C ILE A 104 -4.31 -1.51 14.72
N LYS A 105 -3.95 -0.70 15.71
CA LYS A 105 -3.78 -1.15 17.10
C LYS A 105 -4.65 -0.35 18.06
N ALA A 106 -5.38 -1.04 18.93
CA ALA A 106 -6.08 -0.41 20.03
C ALA A 106 -5.07 0.29 20.96
N GLY A 107 -5.35 1.55 21.28
CA GLY A 107 -4.55 2.37 22.17
C GLY A 107 -5.22 2.56 23.54
N ALA A 108 -5.17 3.79 24.06
CA ALA A 108 -5.79 4.11 25.34
C ALA A 108 -7.33 4.05 25.26
N GLY A 109 -7.97 3.40 26.24
CA GLY A 109 -9.44 3.29 26.34
C GLY A 109 -9.96 1.86 26.58
N GLY A 110 -9.05 0.89 26.77
CA GLY A 110 -9.43 -0.50 27.06
C GLY A 110 -10.27 -1.13 25.97
N GLU A 111 -11.36 -1.82 26.32
CA GLU A 111 -12.25 -2.50 25.35
C GLU A 111 -12.88 -1.54 24.33
N GLU A 112 -13.19 -0.30 24.74
CA GLU A 112 -13.72 0.69 23.81
C GLU A 112 -12.71 1.09 22.71
N ALA A 113 -11.41 1.14 23.05
CA ALA A 113 -10.37 1.36 22.05
C ALA A 113 -10.28 0.19 21.06
N ALA A 114 -10.50 -1.05 21.51
CA ALA A 114 -10.55 -2.21 20.63
C ALA A 114 -11.80 -2.20 19.71
N LEU A 115 -12.95 -1.80 20.23
CA LEU A 115 -14.16 -1.60 19.41
C LEU A 115 -13.97 -0.49 18.37
N PHE A 116 -13.33 0.62 18.76
CA PHE A 116 -13.02 1.71 17.85
C PHE A 116 -12.01 1.30 16.76
N ALA A 117 -10.99 0.52 17.11
CA ALA A 117 -10.06 -0.03 16.12
C ALA A 117 -10.78 -0.92 15.10
N GLY A 118 -11.75 -1.72 15.53
CA GLY A 118 -12.63 -2.49 14.65
C GLY A 118 -13.51 -1.63 13.75
N ASP A 119 -13.98 -0.49 14.24
CA ASP A 119 -14.75 0.47 13.44
C ASP A 119 -13.88 1.12 12.36
N LEU A 120 -12.63 1.48 12.70
CA LEU A 120 -11.64 2.00 11.72
C LEU A 120 -11.32 0.96 10.65
N ALA A 121 -11.04 -0.28 11.03
CA ALA A 121 -10.78 -1.37 10.09
C ALA A 121 -11.94 -1.50 9.09
N ARG A 122 -13.17 -1.58 9.59
CA ARG A 122 -14.37 -1.67 8.75
C ARG A 122 -14.57 -0.45 7.85
N MET A 123 -14.21 0.74 8.32
CA MET A 123 -14.24 1.96 7.51
C MET A 123 -13.29 1.84 6.32
N TYR A 124 -12.04 1.41 6.55
CA TYR A 124 -11.04 1.25 5.49
C TYR A 124 -11.40 0.14 4.51
N GLU A 125 -11.90 -1.01 4.98
CA GLU A 125 -12.41 -2.09 4.13
C GLU A 125 -13.51 -1.61 3.19
N ARG A 126 -14.52 -0.89 3.72
CA ARG A 126 -15.61 -0.33 2.91
C ARG A 126 -15.14 0.74 1.93
N TYR A 127 -14.15 1.53 2.33
CA TYR A 127 -13.54 2.50 1.42
C TYR A 127 -12.82 1.78 0.27
N ALA A 128 -12.06 0.74 0.57
CA ALA A 128 -11.39 -0.09 -0.43
C ALA A 128 -12.38 -0.71 -1.42
N ASP A 129 -13.49 -1.28 -0.92
CA ASP A 129 -14.55 -1.83 -1.76
C ASP A 129 -15.14 -0.78 -2.72
N LYS A 130 -15.39 0.44 -2.21
CA LYS A 130 -15.96 1.55 -2.98
C LYS A 130 -15.01 2.08 -4.04
N THR A 131 -13.72 2.14 -3.74
CA THR A 131 -12.68 2.69 -4.62
C THR A 131 -12.04 1.64 -5.51
N GLY A 132 -12.35 0.35 -5.28
CA GLY A 132 -11.91 -0.75 -6.11
C GLY A 132 -10.56 -1.33 -5.74
N PHE A 133 -10.04 -1.07 -4.55
CA PHE A 133 -8.89 -1.79 -4.02
C PHE A 133 -9.30 -3.22 -3.58
N ASN A 134 -8.37 -4.17 -3.73
CA ASN A 134 -8.45 -5.46 -3.06
C ASN A 134 -7.89 -5.31 -1.66
N TRP A 135 -8.49 -5.98 -0.69
CA TRP A 135 -7.95 -6.02 0.66
C TRP A 135 -7.95 -7.44 1.21
N GLU A 136 -6.97 -7.72 2.07
CA GLU A 136 -6.78 -9.02 2.70
C GLU A 136 -6.29 -8.83 4.14
N VAL A 137 -6.91 -9.54 5.08
CA VAL A 137 -6.49 -9.56 6.47
C VAL A 137 -5.31 -10.52 6.61
N LEU A 138 -4.14 -9.99 6.93
CA LEU A 138 -2.92 -10.76 7.15
C LEU A 138 -2.79 -11.25 8.58
N GLY A 139 -3.33 -10.51 9.54
CA GLY A 139 -3.30 -10.85 10.97
C GLY A 139 -4.45 -10.17 11.71
N LEU A 140 -5.03 -10.87 12.67
CA LEU A 140 -6.13 -10.36 13.50
C LEU A 140 -6.01 -10.92 14.92
N ASN A 141 -6.06 -10.01 15.90
CA ASN A 141 -6.16 -10.34 17.31
C ASN A 141 -7.39 -9.64 17.89
N GLU A 142 -8.41 -10.41 18.18
CA GLU A 142 -9.69 -9.90 18.67
C GLU A 142 -9.68 -9.67 20.18
N SER A 143 -10.53 -8.77 20.64
CA SER A 143 -10.86 -8.60 22.06
C SER A 143 -12.06 -9.45 22.46
N ASP A 144 -12.28 -9.61 23.76
CA ASP A 144 -13.34 -10.45 24.30
C ASP A 144 -14.76 -9.97 23.92
N LEU A 145 -14.91 -8.68 23.61
CA LEU A 145 -16.18 -8.08 23.17
C LEU A 145 -16.31 -7.93 21.63
N GLY A 146 -15.47 -8.63 20.87
CA GLY A 146 -15.50 -8.58 19.42
C GLY A 146 -14.88 -7.31 18.80
N GLY A 147 -14.09 -6.58 19.60
CA GLY A 147 -13.23 -5.50 19.10
C GLY A 147 -11.90 -6.04 18.55
N VAL A 148 -11.08 -5.16 18.04
CA VAL A 148 -9.76 -5.47 17.47
C VAL A 148 -8.66 -4.93 18.38
N LYS A 149 -7.84 -5.82 18.95
CA LYS A 149 -6.64 -5.43 19.72
C LYS A 149 -5.53 -4.98 18.79
N ASP A 150 -5.27 -5.77 17.76
CA ASP A 150 -4.42 -5.41 16.63
C ASP A 150 -4.89 -6.13 15.36
N MET A 151 -4.71 -5.50 14.21
CA MET A 151 -5.08 -6.04 12.91
C MET A 151 -4.09 -5.53 11.88
N THR A 152 -3.68 -6.43 10.99
CA THR A 152 -2.84 -6.12 9.84
C THR A 152 -3.63 -6.42 8.58
N ILE A 153 -3.79 -5.41 7.71
CA ILE A 153 -4.53 -5.51 6.45
C ILE A 153 -3.61 -5.10 5.31
N SER A 154 -3.60 -5.87 4.24
CA SER A 154 -2.99 -5.47 2.96
C SER A 154 -4.05 -4.83 2.07
N PHE A 155 -3.73 -3.70 1.42
CA PHE A 155 -4.57 -3.08 0.39
C PHE A 155 -3.78 -3.01 -0.91
N ARG A 156 -4.35 -3.56 -1.97
CA ARG A 156 -3.71 -3.69 -3.29
C ARG A 156 -4.58 -3.16 -4.41
N SER A 157 -3.96 -2.53 -5.37
CA SER A 157 -4.62 -2.10 -6.59
C SER A 157 -5.03 -3.31 -7.44
N LYS A 158 -6.25 -3.29 -8.01
CA LYS A 158 -6.74 -4.37 -8.90
C LYS A 158 -5.96 -4.48 -10.20
N SER A 159 -5.41 -3.37 -10.65
CA SER A 159 -4.60 -3.28 -11.86
C SER A 159 -3.50 -2.26 -11.64
N PRO A 160 -2.40 -2.34 -12.39
CA PRO A 160 -1.38 -1.30 -12.39
C PRO A 160 -2.03 0.07 -12.60
N SER A 161 -1.81 0.98 -11.69
CA SER A 161 -2.42 2.31 -11.67
C SER A 161 -1.37 3.32 -11.25
N ARG A 162 -1.52 4.55 -11.74
CA ARG A 162 -0.74 5.69 -11.29
C ARG A 162 -0.99 5.99 -9.80
N ASP A 163 -2.25 5.83 -9.36
CA ASP A 163 -2.68 6.07 -8.00
C ASP A 163 -2.93 4.71 -7.32
N GLY A 164 -1.91 4.20 -6.64
CA GLY A 164 -1.96 2.99 -5.83
C GLY A 164 -2.58 3.25 -4.45
N ALA A 165 -2.60 2.22 -3.63
CA ALA A 165 -3.14 2.32 -2.28
C ALA A 165 -2.35 3.32 -1.40
N TRP A 166 -1.04 3.42 -1.59
CA TRP A 166 -0.21 4.39 -0.87
C TRP A 166 -0.64 5.82 -1.08
N SER A 167 -0.98 6.23 -2.31
CA SER A 167 -1.37 7.60 -2.64
C SER A 167 -2.53 8.11 -1.78
N VAL A 168 -3.40 7.21 -1.35
CA VAL A 168 -4.61 7.51 -0.56
C VAL A 168 -4.38 7.31 0.92
N PHE A 169 -3.85 6.16 1.32
CA PHE A 169 -3.79 5.76 2.72
C PHE A 169 -2.57 6.31 3.48
N LYS A 170 -1.53 6.83 2.81
CA LYS A 170 -0.33 7.39 3.47
C LYS A 170 -0.64 8.49 4.49
N PHE A 171 -1.75 9.20 4.32
CA PHE A 171 -2.17 10.27 5.22
C PHE A 171 -2.96 9.78 6.45
N GLU A 172 -3.34 8.50 6.48
CA GLU A 172 -4.08 7.90 7.58
C GLU A 172 -3.16 7.46 8.74
N GLY A 173 -1.85 7.45 8.54
CA GLY A 173 -0.88 7.09 9.57
C GLY A 173 -0.91 8.05 10.74
N GLY A 174 -1.16 7.54 11.97
CA GLY A 174 -1.16 8.33 13.17
C GLY A 174 -2.08 7.81 14.27
N VAL A 175 -2.39 8.68 15.22
CA VAL A 175 -3.30 8.36 16.34
C VAL A 175 -4.69 8.91 16.04
N HIS A 176 -5.64 8.01 15.87
CA HIS A 176 -7.06 8.33 15.73
C HIS A 176 -7.72 8.37 17.10
N ARG A 177 -8.56 9.36 17.32
CA ARG A 177 -9.25 9.58 18.60
C ARG A 177 -10.75 9.64 18.39
N VAL A 178 -11.50 8.95 19.24
CA VAL A 178 -12.95 9.03 19.29
C VAL A 178 -13.42 9.55 20.64
N GLN A 179 -14.47 10.35 20.64
CA GLN A 179 -15.19 10.80 21.83
C GLN A 179 -16.64 10.40 21.64
N ARG A 180 -17.06 9.37 22.36
CA ARG A 180 -18.43 8.85 22.33
C ARG A 180 -18.79 8.22 23.65
N VAL A 181 -20.05 7.92 23.85
CA VAL A 181 -20.46 7.06 24.97
C VAL A 181 -20.13 5.63 24.57
N PRO A 182 -19.22 4.94 25.29
CA PRO A 182 -18.85 3.57 24.97
C PRO A 182 -20.05 2.63 25.09
N VAL A 183 -20.07 1.56 24.31
CA VAL A 183 -21.06 0.47 24.45
C VAL A 183 -20.97 -0.18 25.83
N THR A 184 -19.80 -0.14 26.45
CA THR A 184 -19.51 -0.67 27.80
C THR A 184 -19.91 0.26 28.95
N GLU A 185 -20.38 1.49 28.65
CA GLU A 185 -20.72 2.50 29.63
C GLU A 185 -22.24 2.51 29.94
N SER A 186 -22.60 2.24 31.17
CA SER A 186 -24.01 2.17 31.60
C SER A 186 -24.62 3.50 32.04
N GLN A 187 -23.80 4.51 32.32
CA GLN A 187 -24.23 5.81 32.90
C GLN A 187 -24.26 6.94 31.83
N GLY A 188 -24.05 6.62 30.56
CA GLY A 188 -24.09 7.60 29.48
C GLY A 188 -22.94 8.62 29.46
N ARG A 189 -21.82 8.33 30.10
CA ARG A 189 -20.66 9.22 30.14
C ARG A 189 -19.87 9.14 28.84
N ILE A 190 -19.55 10.30 28.27
CA ILE A 190 -18.65 10.40 27.13
C ILE A 190 -17.23 10.07 27.61
N GLN A 191 -16.59 9.11 26.93
CA GLN A 191 -15.20 8.75 27.14
C GLN A 191 -14.37 9.00 25.88
N THR A 192 -13.08 9.17 26.06
CA THR A 192 -12.13 9.31 24.96
C THR A 192 -11.35 8.02 24.82
N SER A 193 -11.36 7.47 23.60
CA SER A 193 -10.57 6.30 23.24
C SER A 193 -9.69 6.61 22.04
N ALA A 194 -8.59 5.89 21.90
CA ALA A 194 -7.63 6.08 20.82
C ALA A 194 -7.24 4.75 20.20
N ALA A 195 -6.96 4.81 18.89
CA ALA A 195 -6.35 3.72 18.14
C ALA A 195 -5.19 4.27 17.29
N GLY A 196 -4.11 3.51 17.20
CA GLY A 196 -2.99 3.82 16.32
C GLY A 196 -3.16 3.17 14.96
N VAL A 197 -2.90 3.91 13.91
CA VAL A 197 -2.84 3.41 12.53
C VAL A 197 -1.44 3.61 12.01
N LEU A 198 -0.82 2.56 11.49
CA LEU A 198 0.47 2.61 10.81
C LEU A 198 0.23 2.16 9.37
N VAL A 199 0.82 2.89 8.43
CA VAL A 199 0.72 2.59 7.00
C VAL A 199 2.13 2.46 6.46
N TYR A 200 2.39 1.35 5.79
CA TYR A 200 3.66 1.08 5.14
C TYR A 200 3.44 0.75 3.67
N PRO A 201 4.28 1.24 2.76
CA PRO A 201 4.27 0.73 1.39
C PRO A 201 4.63 -0.77 1.44
N GLU A 202 3.95 -1.59 0.65
CA GLU A 202 4.30 -2.99 0.51
C GLU A 202 5.65 -3.08 -0.21
N PRO A 203 6.69 -3.63 0.41
CA PRO A 203 7.99 -3.68 -0.22
C PRO A 203 7.90 -4.55 -1.50
N GLU A 204 8.55 -4.10 -2.57
CA GLU A 204 8.78 -4.99 -3.72
C GLU A 204 9.43 -6.28 -3.20
N GLU A 205 9.06 -7.42 -3.80
CA GLU A 205 9.62 -8.71 -3.39
C GLU A 205 11.13 -8.61 -3.25
N VAL A 206 11.61 -8.76 -2.02
CA VAL A 206 13.03 -8.78 -1.75
C VAL A 206 13.63 -9.89 -2.59
N GLU A 207 14.60 -9.58 -3.43
CA GLU A 207 15.35 -10.59 -4.18
C GLU A 207 15.72 -11.71 -3.22
N SER A 208 15.39 -12.94 -3.57
CA SER A 208 15.70 -14.09 -2.74
C SER A 208 17.18 -14.06 -2.41
N VAL A 209 17.49 -13.80 -1.14
CA VAL A 209 18.88 -13.79 -0.67
C VAL A 209 19.39 -15.22 -0.82
N ASN A 210 20.28 -15.44 -1.75
CA ASN A 210 20.91 -16.73 -1.91
C ASN A 210 22.00 -16.86 -0.82
N ILE A 211 21.77 -17.73 0.14
CA ILE A 211 22.70 -18.00 1.23
C ILE A 211 23.36 -19.36 0.95
N ASP A 212 24.66 -19.36 0.69
CA ASP A 212 25.43 -20.60 0.50
C ASP A 212 25.59 -21.35 1.84
N ASP A 213 25.34 -22.66 1.83
CA ASP A 213 25.48 -23.50 3.03
C ASP A 213 26.87 -23.42 3.66
N LYS A 214 27.92 -23.17 2.87
CA LYS A 214 29.32 -22.99 3.36
C LYS A 214 29.51 -21.72 4.18
N ASP A 215 28.63 -20.73 4.02
CA ASP A 215 28.66 -19.44 4.73
C ASP A 215 27.83 -19.49 6.02
N ILE A 216 27.21 -20.63 6.30
CA ILE A 216 26.40 -20.85 7.49
C ILE A 216 27.13 -21.76 8.48
N ARG A 217 27.17 -21.36 9.74
CA ARG A 217 27.53 -22.24 10.84
C ARG A 217 26.31 -22.51 11.71
N VAL A 218 25.95 -23.78 11.85
CA VAL A 218 24.85 -24.24 12.69
C VAL A 218 25.38 -24.80 13.98
N ASP A 219 25.06 -24.19 15.12
CA ASP A 219 25.41 -24.67 16.45
C ASP A 219 24.12 -25.14 17.15
N VAL A 220 24.10 -26.38 17.59
CA VAL A 220 22.99 -26.95 18.38
C VAL A 220 23.43 -27.02 19.84
N TYR A 221 22.59 -26.51 20.75
CA TYR A 221 22.90 -26.43 22.16
C TYR A 221 21.63 -26.51 23.05
N ARG A 222 21.80 -26.54 24.33
CA ARG A 222 20.72 -26.59 25.28
C ARG A 222 20.06 -25.22 25.40
N SER A 223 18.73 -25.18 25.33
CA SER A 223 18.00 -23.93 25.52
C SER A 223 18.17 -23.45 26.98
N SER A 224 18.35 -22.14 27.17
CA SER A 224 18.43 -21.53 28.50
C SER A 224 17.05 -21.00 28.89
N GLY A 225 16.54 -21.40 30.07
CA GLY A 225 15.28 -20.93 30.60
C GLY A 225 14.89 -21.65 31.88
N LYS A 226 13.88 -21.12 32.56
CA LYS A 226 13.25 -21.79 33.72
C LYS A 226 12.40 -22.96 33.18
N GLY A 227 12.98 -24.13 33.10
CA GLY A 227 12.32 -25.32 32.58
C GLY A 227 12.68 -26.56 33.39
N GLY A 228 11.89 -27.64 33.23
CA GLY A 228 12.11 -28.94 33.84
C GLY A 228 13.26 -29.72 33.19
N GLN A 229 13.31 -31.04 33.48
CA GLN A 229 14.37 -31.93 33.06
C GLN A 229 14.62 -31.90 31.54
N GLY A 230 13.60 -31.78 30.71
CA GLY A 230 13.74 -31.75 29.25
C GLY A 230 14.52 -30.53 28.72
N VAL A 231 14.35 -29.33 29.30
CA VAL A 231 15.08 -28.14 28.91
C VAL A 231 16.57 -28.22 29.27
N ASN A 232 16.90 -28.88 30.38
CA ASN A 232 18.24 -28.94 30.91
C ASN A 232 19.07 -30.11 30.34
N THR A 233 18.42 -31.10 29.69
CA THR A 233 19.10 -32.31 29.21
C THR A 233 19.06 -32.48 27.69
N THR A 234 18.18 -31.78 26.99
CA THR A 234 18.01 -31.91 25.55
C THR A 234 18.61 -30.71 24.81
N ASP A 235 19.38 -30.93 23.77
CA ASP A 235 19.86 -29.88 22.89
C ASP A 235 18.73 -29.41 21.96
N SER A 236 17.90 -28.48 22.45
CA SER A 236 16.68 -28.02 21.79
C SER A 236 16.79 -26.61 21.22
N ALA A 237 17.95 -25.98 21.34
CA ALA A 237 18.22 -24.66 20.76
C ALA A 237 19.14 -24.78 19.54
N VAL A 238 18.85 -24.01 18.52
CA VAL A 238 19.65 -23.92 17.30
C VAL A 238 20.08 -22.47 17.10
N ARG A 239 21.38 -22.28 16.89
CA ARG A 239 21.97 -21.00 16.48
C ARG A 239 22.52 -21.15 15.08
N ILE A 240 22.08 -20.26 14.20
CA ILE A 240 22.60 -20.15 12.83
C ILE A 240 23.39 -18.85 12.76
N THR A 241 24.68 -18.96 12.41
CA THR A 241 25.55 -17.79 12.22
C THR A 241 25.93 -17.69 10.77
N HIS A 242 25.62 -16.57 10.12
CA HIS A 242 26.09 -16.26 8.78
C HIS A 242 27.51 -15.65 8.89
N LEU A 243 28.51 -16.39 8.46
CA LEU A 243 29.94 -16.08 8.67
C LEU A 243 30.37 -14.75 8.03
N PRO A 244 29.93 -14.41 6.77
CA PRO A 244 30.39 -13.17 6.13
C PRO A 244 29.85 -11.90 6.77
N THR A 245 28.59 -11.91 7.26
CA THR A 245 27.95 -10.73 7.84
C THR A 245 27.94 -10.70 9.37
N GLY A 246 28.25 -11.84 10.00
CA GLY A 246 28.17 -11.98 11.46
C GLY A 246 26.74 -11.98 12.02
N LEU A 247 25.70 -12.03 11.18
CA LEU A 247 24.32 -12.12 11.61
C LEU A 247 24.06 -13.46 12.30
N ILE A 248 23.33 -13.41 13.41
CA ILE A 248 23.01 -14.58 14.22
C ILE A 248 21.49 -14.69 14.36
N ALA A 249 20.93 -15.83 13.93
CA ALA A 249 19.55 -16.21 14.20
C ALA A 249 19.53 -17.34 15.24
N VAL A 250 18.69 -17.22 16.26
CA VAL A 250 18.55 -18.21 17.32
C VAL A 250 17.11 -18.64 17.46
N SER A 251 16.88 -19.96 17.46
CA SER A 251 15.58 -20.53 17.73
C SER A 251 15.64 -21.38 19.00
N TYR A 252 14.69 -21.14 19.91
CA TYR A 252 14.52 -21.94 21.12
C TYR A 252 13.20 -22.70 21.04
N THR A 253 13.25 -24.04 21.05
CA THR A 253 12.04 -24.85 21.17
C THR A 253 11.72 -25.03 22.63
N HIS A 254 10.78 -24.24 23.14
CA HIS A 254 10.24 -24.44 24.49
C HIS A 254 9.11 -25.45 24.42
N LEU A 255 9.30 -26.64 24.96
CA LEU A 255 8.18 -27.47 25.37
C LEU A 255 7.61 -26.89 26.68
N THR A 256 6.74 -25.90 26.56
CA THR A 256 5.84 -25.56 27.64
C THR A 256 4.80 -26.67 27.70
N LEU A 257 4.99 -27.63 28.59
CA LEU A 257 3.89 -28.49 29.00
C LEU A 257 2.78 -27.58 29.57
N PRO A 258 1.52 -27.68 29.10
CA PRO A 258 0.43 -26.97 29.73
C PRO A 258 0.39 -27.43 31.18
N THR A 259 0.72 -26.55 32.10
CA THR A 259 0.43 -26.76 33.52
C THR A 259 -1.07 -26.65 33.67
N THR A 260 -1.76 -27.77 33.54
CA THR A 260 -3.12 -27.91 34.05
C THR A 260 -3.01 -27.75 35.58
N PRO A 261 -3.65 -26.75 36.17
CA PRO A 261 -3.75 -26.75 37.61
C PRO A 261 -4.65 -27.93 38.01
N TYR A 262 -4.06 -28.91 38.65
CA TYR A 262 -4.85 -29.88 39.36
C TYR A 262 -5.43 -29.17 40.59
N VAL A 263 -6.74 -29.08 40.61
CA VAL A 263 -7.52 -28.76 41.81
C VAL A 263 -7.50 -29.96 42.72
#